data_f41bd4a95f141054e2d9862407a600c7
#
_entry.id   f41bd4a95f141054e2d9862407a600c7
#
_cell.length_a   1.000
_cell.length_b   1.000
_cell.length_c   1.000
_cell.angle_alpha   90.00
_cell.angle_beta   90.00
_cell.angle_gamma   90.00
#
_symmetry.space_group_name_H-M   'P 1'
#
loop_
_entity.id
_entity.type
_entity.pdbx_description
1 polymer ?
#
loop_
_entity_poly.entity_id
_entity_poly.type
_entity_poly.pdbx_seq_one_letter_code
_entity_poly.pdbx_strand_id
1 'polypeptide(L)'
;MKTAVTMSVKEKKIVKEFEDYLIKMGYRVTTPSGKPSTVRQYSKGVERVINEEGITLFQLKEKISEIVLLYDYGAKSELGHKNNDKIISALKAFQKFFNEKYLK
;
A
#
# COMPACT_ATOMS: atom_id res chain seq x y z
N MET A 1 20.47 1.51 10.34
CA MET A 1 19.12 2.08 10.40
C MET A 1 18.72 2.54 9.00
N LYS A 2 17.58 2.05 8.49
CA LYS A 2 17.12 2.48 7.18
C LYS A 2 16.56 3.88 7.25
N THR A 3 16.97 4.73 6.32
CA THR A 3 16.39 6.05 6.20
C THR A 3 15.06 5.95 5.45
N ALA A 4 14.01 6.55 5.99
CA ALA A 4 12.71 6.54 5.33
C ALA A 4 12.80 7.28 3.99
N VAL A 5 12.16 6.71 2.97
CA VAL A 5 12.09 7.36 1.66
C VAL A 5 11.09 8.51 1.75
N THR A 6 11.55 9.71 1.40
CA THR A 6 10.68 10.89 1.37
C THR A 6 9.90 10.89 0.06
N MET A 7 8.57 10.89 0.17
CA MET A 7 7.73 10.93 -1.03
C MET A 7 7.69 12.32 -1.65
N SER A 8 7.76 12.35 -2.97
CA SER A 8 7.57 13.59 -3.73
C SER A 8 6.10 14.01 -3.69
N VAL A 9 5.83 15.23 -4.14
CA VAL A 9 4.45 15.75 -4.24
C VAL A 9 3.59 14.84 -5.13
N LYS A 10 4.16 14.36 -6.24
CA LYS A 10 3.44 13.46 -7.18
C LYS A 10 3.10 12.13 -6.52
N GLU A 11 4.03 11.59 -5.73
CA GLU A 11 3.80 10.33 -5.01
C GLU A 11 2.72 10.49 -3.95
N LYS A 12 2.75 11.58 -3.20
CA LYS A 12 1.72 11.88 -2.19
C LYS A 12 0.34 12.01 -2.84
N LYS A 13 0.27 12.58 -4.03
CA LYS A 13 -0.97 12.69 -4.78
C LYS A 13 -1.54 11.32 -5.12
N ILE A 14 -0.68 10.40 -5.56
CA ILE A 14 -1.10 9.03 -5.87
C ILE A 14 -1.60 8.31 -4.63
N VAL A 15 -0.92 8.47 -3.49
CA VAL A 15 -1.37 7.89 -2.22
C VAL A 15 -2.75 8.43 -1.85
N LYS A 16 -2.98 9.72 -2.02
CA LYS A 16 -4.29 10.30 -1.75
C LYS A 16 -5.35 9.75 -2.69
N GLU A 17 -5.05 9.58 -3.96
CA GLU A 17 -5.97 8.98 -4.90
C GLU A 17 -6.30 7.54 -4.51
N PHE A 18 -5.32 6.80 -4.01
CA PHE A 18 -5.53 5.45 -3.50
C PHE A 18 -6.45 5.47 -2.28
N GLU A 19 -6.24 6.40 -1.35
CA GLU A 19 -7.13 6.54 -0.19
C GLU A 19 -8.55 6.88 -0.62
N ASP A 20 -8.71 7.79 -1.57
CA ASP A 20 -10.04 8.15 -2.10
C ASP A 20 -10.70 6.95 -2.77
N TYR A 21 -9.94 6.16 -3.49
CA TYR A 21 -10.43 4.91 -4.09
C TYR A 21 -10.93 3.95 -3.02
N LEU A 22 -10.19 3.78 -1.93
CA LEU A 22 -10.59 2.90 -0.84
C LEU A 22 -11.89 3.39 -0.19
N ILE A 23 -12.03 4.69 0.00
CA ILE A 23 -13.26 5.28 0.54
C ILE A 23 -14.43 4.99 -0.40
N LYS A 24 -14.23 5.16 -1.70
CA LYS A 24 -15.24 4.88 -2.71
C LYS A 24 -15.67 3.41 -2.70
N MET A 25 -14.73 2.51 -2.40
CA MET A 25 -15.02 1.09 -2.30
C MET A 25 -15.67 0.67 -0.99
N GLY A 26 -15.90 1.61 -0.09
CA GLY A 26 -16.60 1.34 1.16
C GLY A 26 -15.73 1.18 2.40
N TYR A 27 -14.43 1.36 2.28
CA TYR A 27 -13.54 1.32 3.45
C TYR A 27 -13.66 2.59 4.26
N ARG A 28 -13.51 2.48 5.58
CA ARG A 28 -13.69 3.61 6.49
C ARG A 28 -12.39 4.39 6.71
N VAL A 29 -12.52 5.70 6.85
CA VAL A 29 -11.39 6.58 7.19
C VAL A 29 -11.11 6.54 8.69
N THR A 30 -12.15 6.51 9.51
CA THR A 30 -12.03 6.39 10.97
C THR A 30 -12.99 5.33 11.47
N THR A 31 -12.63 4.71 12.60
CA THR A 31 -13.50 3.76 13.29
C THR A 31 -14.28 4.49 14.38
N PRO A 32 -15.39 3.90 14.87
CA PRO A 32 -16.15 4.50 15.98
C PRO A 32 -15.31 4.70 17.25
N SER A 33 -14.25 3.92 17.43
CA SER A 33 -13.35 4.05 18.58
C SER A 33 -12.26 5.09 18.38
N GLY A 34 -12.22 5.77 17.23
CA GLY A 34 -11.20 6.76 16.91
C GLY A 34 -9.86 6.20 16.49
N LYS A 35 -9.75 4.88 16.35
CA LYS A 35 -8.50 4.24 15.90
C LYS A 35 -8.32 4.40 14.40
N PRO A 36 -7.06 4.32 13.89
CA PRO A 36 -6.82 4.39 12.46
C PRO A 36 -7.67 3.38 11.69
N SER A 37 -8.24 3.84 10.59
CA SER A 37 -9.14 3.05 9.77
C SER A 37 -8.38 2.13 8.82
N THR A 38 -9.12 1.27 8.11
CA THR A 38 -8.59 0.43 7.05
C THR A 38 -7.93 1.28 5.96
N VAL A 39 -8.52 2.42 5.61
CA VAL A 39 -7.95 3.32 4.60
C VAL A 39 -6.55 3.76 5.00
N ARG A 40 -6.37 4.23 6.22
CA ARG A 40 -5.05 4.67 6.69
C ARG A 40 -4.08 3.50 6.85
N GLN A 41 -4.57 2.37 7.34
CA GLN A 41 -3.73 1.19 7.51
C GLN A 41 -3.19 0.69 6.16
N TYR A 42 -4.01 0.73 5.12
CA TYR A 42 -3.58 0.32 3.79
C TYR A 42 -2.59 1.30 3.19
N SER A 43 -2.83 2.62 3.32
CA SER A 43 -1.87 3.59 2.80
C SER A 43 -0.53 3.51 3.53
N LYS A 44 -0.55 3.32 4.85
CA LYS A 44 0.67 3.11 5.63
C LYS A 44 1.37 1.80 5.26
N GLY A 45 0.61 0.76 4.94
CA GLY A 45 1.17 -0.50 4.48
C GLY A 45 1.96 -0.33 3.18
N VAL A 46 1.42 0.43 2.24
CA VAL A 46 2.11 0.75 1.00
C VAL A 46 3.39 1.55 1.29
N GLU A 47 3.32 2.56 2.16
CA GLU A 47 4.51 3.32 2.56
C GLU A 47 5.57 2.44 3.21
N ARG A 48 5.14 1.50 4.04
CA ARG A 48 6.05 0.55 4.69
C ARG A 48 6.81 -0.28 3.68
N VAL A 49 6.15 -0.75 2.63
CA VAL A 49 6.79 -1.52 1.58
C VAL A 49 7.81 -0.66 0.82
N ILE A 50 7.44 0.57 0.49
CA ILE A 50 8.35 1.50 -0.18
C ILE A 50 9.62 1.70 0.65
N ASN A 51 9.46 1.92 1.95
CA ASN A 51 10.60 2.11 2.83
C ASN A 51 11.42 0.82 3.00
N GLU A 52 10.75 -0.32 3.12
CA GLU A 52 11.41 -1.61 3.29
C GLU A 52 12.24 -1.98 2.05
N GLU A 53 11.70 -1.73 0.86
CA GLU A 53 12.39 -2.04 -0.39
C GLU A 53 13.33 -0.94 -0.86
N GLY A 54 13.27 0.25 -0.26
CA GLY A 54 14.09 1.38 -0.67
C GLY A 54 13.77 1.86 -2.08
N ILE A 55 12.52 1.81 -2.47
CA ILE A 55 12.08 2.18 -3.83
C ILE A 55 11.11 3.35 -3.77
N THR A 56 10.84 3.95 -4.94
CA THR A 56 9.83 4.99 -5.05
C THR A 56 8.46 4.35 -5.26
N LEU A 57 7.41 5.14 -5.06
CA LEU A 57 6.04 4.68 -5.34
C LEU A 57 5.88 4.31 -6.81
N PHE A 58 6.53 5.04 -7.72
CA PHE A 58 6.50 4.73 -9.15
C PHE A 58 7.16 3.38 -9.45
N GLN A 59 8.24 3.06 -8.75
CA GLN A 59 8.89 1.76 -8.89
C GLN A 59 8.01 0.65 -8.32
N LEU A 60 7.34 0.90 -7.20
CA LEU A 60 6.38 -0.06 -6.65
C LEU A 60 5.29 -0.34 -7.67
N LYS A 61 4.77 0.70 -8.31
CA LYS A 61 3.76 0.58 -9.34
C LYS A 61 4.22 -0.34 -10.48
N GLU A 62 5.42 -0.11 -10.99
CA GLU A 62 5.95 -0.90 -12.10
C GLU A 62 6.19 -2.35 -11.73
N LYS A 63 6.54 -2.60 -10.46
CA LYS A 63 6.89 -3.93 -9.97
C LYS A 63 5.80 -4.55 -9.08
N ILE A 64 4.60 -4.01 -9.11
CA ILE A 64 3.57 -4.39 -8.14
C ILE A 64 3.28 -5.90 -8.15
N SER A 65 3.23 -6.52 -9.30
CA SER A 65 2.96 -7.96 -9.38
C SER A 65 4.07 -8.78 -8.74
N GLU A 66 5.33 -8.40 -8.97
CA GLU A 66 6.48 -9.08 -8.37
C GLU A 66 6.51 -8.87 -6.86
N ILE A 67 6.23 -7.65 -6.42
CA ILE A 67 6.24 -7.31 -4.99
C ILE A 67 5.10 -8.00 -4.26
N VAL A 68 3.92 -8.08 -4.86
CA VAL A 68 2.82 -8.85 -4.27
C VAL A 68 3.25 -10.30 -4.05
N LEU A 69 3.87 -10.93 -5.05
CA LEU A 69 4.33 -12.31 -4.90
C LEU A 69 5.42 -12.44 -3.83
N LEU A 70 6.34 -11.48 -3.78
CA LEU A 70 7.42 -11.47 -2.78
C LEU A 70 6.86 -11.45 -1.36
N TYR A 71 5.82 -10.65 -1.12
CA TYR A 71 5.22 -10.49 0.21
C TYR A 71 4.14 -11.50 0.51
N ASP A 72 3.63 -12.22 -0.49
CA ASP A 72 2.62 -13.25 -0.29
C ASP A 72 3.25 -14.64 -0.10
N TYR A 73 4.21 -14.99 -0.96
CA TYR A 73 4.81 -16.33 -0.95
C TYR A 73 6.33 -16.32 -0.86
N GLY A 74 6.98 -15.20 -1.10
CA GLY A 74 8.43 -15.12 -1.21
C GLY A 74 9.14 -14.82 0.10
N ALA A 75 10.34 -14.26 -0.02
CA ALA A 75 11.21 -14.00 1.13
C ALA A 75 10.62 -13.02 2.14
N LYS A 76 9.68 -12.19 1.74
CA LYS A 76 9.03 -11.21 2.61
C LYS A 76 7.63 -11.64 3.06
N SER A 77 7.27 -12.91 2.87
CA SER A 77 5.93 -13.39 3.23
C SER A 77 5.63 -13.24 4.73
N GLU A 78 6.64 -13.40 5.57
CA GLU A 78 6.47 -13.23 7.00
C GLU A 78 6.01 -11.80 7.34
N LEU A 79 6.64 -10.80 6.73
CA LEU A 79 6.23 -9.41 6.89
C LEU A 79 4.87 -9.15 6.24
N GLY A 80 4.64 -9.70 5.06
CA GLY A 80 3.40 -9.51 4.31
C GLY A 80 2.18 -9.99 5.08
N HIS A 81 2.31 -11.11 5.79
CA HIS A 81 1.19 -11.72 6.53
C HIS A 81 1.16 -11.33 8.00
N LYS A 82 2.07 -10.48 8.44
CA LYS A 82 2.09 -10.00 9.82
C LYS A 82 0.85 -9.15 10.12
N ASN A 83 0.39 -9.19 11.35
CA ASN A 83 -0.76 -8.39 11.81
C ASN A 83 -2.00 -8.62 10.96
N ASN A 84 -2.41 -9.88 10.80
CA ASN A 84 -3.61 -10.28 10.05
C ASN A 84 -3.54 -9.85 8.57
N ASP A 85 -2.40 -10.12 7.94
CA ASP A 85 -2.19 -9.87 6.50
C ASP A 85 -2.30 -8.40 6.11
N LYS A 86 -1.97 -7.50 7.03
CA LYS A 86 -2.13 -6.06 6.82
C LYS A 86 -1.34 -5.55 5.60
N ILE A 87 -0.09 -5.94 5.48
CA ILE A 87 0.78 -5.49 4.39
C ILE A 87 0.35 -6.10 3.06
N ILE A 88 0.12 -7.41 3.02
CA ILE A 88 -0.26 -8.06 1.75
C ILE A 88 -1.64 -7.59 1.29
N SER A 89 -2.56 -7.35 2.21
CA SER A 89 -3.88 -6.80 1.87
C SER A 89 -3.75 -5.40 1.26
N ALA A 90 -2.87 -4.58 1.84
CA ALA A 90 -2.61 -3.23 1.32
C ALA A 90 -2.03 -3.31 -0.10
N LEU A 91 -1.07 -4.20 -0.33
CA LEU A 91 -0.46 -4.36 -1.66
C LEU A 91 -1.47 -4.85 -2.70
N LYS A 92 -2.32 -5.80 -2.34
CA LYS A 92 -3.35 -6.29 -3.26
C LYS A 92 -4.38 -5.21 -3.59
N ALA A 93 -4.76 -4.41 -2.60
CA ALA A 93 -5.67 -3.30 -2.82
C ALA A 93 -5.04 -2.24 -3.72
N PHE A 94 -3.76 -1.96 -3.52
CA PHE A 94 -3.03 -1.01 -4.35
C PHE A 94 -2.91 -1.50 -5.79
N GLN A 95 -2.65 -2.79 -5.98
CA GLN A 95 -2.60 -3.41 -7.30
C GLN A 95 -3.94 -3.27 -8.01
N LYS A 96 -5.03 -3.54 -7.31
CA LYS A 96 -6.38 -3.42 -7.87
C LYS A 96 -6.69 -1.98 -8.26
N PHE A 97 -6.38 -1.03 -7.38
CA PHE A 97 -6.53 0.40 -7.66
C PHE A 97 -5.79 0.78 -8.94
N PHE A 98 -4.57 0.31 -9.06
CA PHE A 98 -3.73 0.58 -10.20
C PHE A 98 -4.29 0.04 -11.50
N ASN A 99 -4.73 -1.24 -11.47
CA ASN A 99 -5.29 -1.89 -12.65
C ASN A 99 -6.54 -1.17 -13.10
N GLU A 100 -7.40 -0.75 -12.18
CA GLU A 100 -8.63 -0.06 -12.52
C GLU A 100 -8.39 1.35 -13.05
N LYS A 101 -7.38 2.04 -12.53
CA LYS A 101 -7.12 3.44 -12.91
C LYS A 101 -6.22 3.58 -14.14
N TYR A 102 -5.21 2.74 -14.26
CA TYR A 102 -4.14 2.94 -15.25
C TYR A 102 -4.05 1.87 -16.32
N LEU A 103 -4.64 0.70 -16.12
CA LEU A 103 -4.52 -0.41 -17.07
C LEU A 103 -5.83 -0.73 -17.79
N LYS A 104 -6.74 0.18 -17.79
CA LYS A 104 -7.98 -0.01 -18.56
C LYS A 104 -7.71 0.06 -20.04
#